data_fb81b97e1e9e7f55cc955d8c9967df5e
#
_entry.id   fb81b97e1e9e7f55cc955d8c9967df5e
#
_cell.length_a   1.000
_cell.length_b   1.000
_cell.length_c   1.000
_cell.angle_alpha   90.00
_cell.angle_beta   90.00
_cell.angle_gamma   90.00
#
_symmetry.space_group_name_H-M   'P 1'
#
loop_
_entity.id
_entity.type
_entity.pdbx_description
1 polymer ?
#
loop_
_entity_poly.entity_id
_entity_poly.type
_entity_poly.pdbx_seq_one_letter_code
_entity_poly.pdbx_strand_id
1 'polypeptide(L)'
;MLTDSQQLKKNTKYWYSCAYFKHSQGQLSKTYRLQSPIPVHVSVNGSSVEAFHWLADGSKGSKIWHPNYYNFSSNGTYSTNFFGNFIFDNEEEAWCAYQKGIEQEIERTEDLCKLKVDVYKNLLKGKKNK
;
A
#
# COMPACT_ATOMS: atom_id res chain seq x y z
N MET A 1 -16.51 5.64 3.94
CA MET A 1 -15.28 4.89 3.65
C MET A 1 -15.57 3.76 2.68
N LEU A 2 -14.74 3.64 1.66
CA LEU A 2 -14.91 2.60 0.64
C LEU A 2 -14.37 1.27 1.14
N THR A 3 -15.22 0.25 1.20
CA THR A 3 -14.85 -1.05 1.77
C THR A 3 -15.00 -2.23 0.81
N ASP A 4 -15.80 -2.11 -0.25
CA ASP A 4 -15.93 -3.17 -1.24
C ASP A 4 -16.39 -2.64 -2.60
N SER A 5 -16.39 -3.52 -3.61
CA SER A 5 -16.70 -3.14 -4.98
C SER A 5 -18.16 -2.73 -5.20
N GLN A 6 -19.05 -3.12 -4.30
CA GLN A 6 -20.48 -2.78 -4.43
C GLN A 6 -20.76 -1.31 -4.13
N GLN A 7 -19.84 -0.64 -3.44
CA GLN A 7 -19.94 0.77 -3.11
C GLN A 7 -19.49 1.69 -4.24
N LEU A 8 -18.93 1.13 -5.31
CA LEU A 8 -18.44 1.91 -6.44
C LEU A 8 -19.58 2.56 -7.21
N LYS A 9 -19.44 3.84 -7.50
CA LYS A 9 -20.41 4.62 -8.28
C LYS A 9 -19.81 4.95 -9.64
N LYS A 10 -20.64 4.92 -10.68
CA LYS A 10 -20.23 5.28 -12.04
C LYS A 10 -19.85 6.77 -12.11
N ASN A 11 -18.87 7.08 -12.93
CA ASN A 11 -18.41 8.45 -13.19
C ASN A 11 -18.02 9.20 -11.94
N THR A 12 -17.48 8.47 -10.96
CA THR A 12 -17.03 9.04 -9.69
C THR A 12 -15.52 8.95 -9.62
N LYS A 13 -14.91 10.06 -9.21
CA LYS A 13 -13.47 10.11 -8.99
C LYS A 13 -13.13 9.41 -7.70
N TYR A 14 -12.25 8.42 -7.79
CA TYR A 14 -11.65 7.77 -6.62
C TYR A 14 -10.18 8.13 -6.56
N TRP A 15 -9.53 7.73 -5.49
CA TRP A 15 -8.13 8.06 -5.25
C TRP A 15 -7.34 6.78 -5.01
N TYR A 16 -6.21 6.70 -5.65
CA TYR A 16 -5.30 5.57 -5.50
C TYR A 16 -4.02 6.05 -4.85
N SER A 17 -3.57 5.31 -3.83
CA SER A 17 -2.23 5.49 -3.28
C SER A 17 -1.68 4.12 -2.88
N CYS A 18 -0.36 4.01 -2.82
CA CYS A 18 0.27 2.75 -2.49
C CYS A 18 1.59 3.01 -1.79
N ALA A 19 1.76 2.45 -0.60
CA ALA A 19 3.05 2.39 0.09
C ALA A 19 3.29 0.92 0.43
N TYR A 20 3.87 0.19 -0.51
CA TYR A 20 4.07 -1.24 -0.37
C TYR A 20 5.54 -1.60 -0.35
N PHE A 21 5.91 -2.36 0.67
CA PHE A 21 7.29 -2.78 0.91
C PHE A 21 7.34 -4.29 1.02
N LYS A 22 8.36 -4.90 0.44
CA LYS A 22 8.61 -6.33 0.61
C LYS A 22 9.50 -6.53 1.81
N HIS A 23 9.05 -7.37 2.72
CA HIS A 23 9.76 -7.68 3.94
C HIS A 23 10.40 -9.06 3.83
N SER A 24 11.70 -9.13 4.17
CA SER A 24 12.41 -10.39 4.30
C SER A 24 12.86 -10.51 5.75
N GLN A 25 12.75 -11.73 6.31
CA GLN A 25 13.07 -11.95 7.71
C GLN A 25 14.52 -11.56 8.02
N GLY A 26 14.69 -10.69 9.03
CA GLY A 26 15.99 -10.24 9.47
C GLY A 26 16.70 -9.27 8.55
N GLN A 27 16.05 -8.81 7.49
CA GLN A 27 16.63 -7.87 6.52
C GLN A 27 15.79 -6.60 6.42
N LEU A 28 16.43 -5.53 5.96
CA LEU A 28 15.72 -4.30 5.66
C LEU A 28 14.76 -4.53 4.51
N SER A 29 13.61 -3.87 4.59
CA SER A 29 12.57 -3.97 3.56
C SER A 29 13.04 -3.32 2.27
N LYS A 30 12.54 -3.82 1.14
CA LYS A 30 12.72 -3.20 -0.16
C LYS A 30 11.43 -2.51 -0.57
N THR A 31 11.55 -1.32 -1.12
CA THR A 31 10.41 -0.63 -1.69
C THR A 31 9.91 -1.44 -2.90
N TYR A 32 8.66 -1.85 -2.86
CA TYR A 32 8.03 -2.54 -3.98
C TYR A 32 7.28 -1.56 -4.87
N ARG A 33 6.44 -0.72 -4.28
CA ARG A 33 5.72 0.31 -5.01
C ARG A 33 5.37 1.48 -4.09
N LEU A 34 5.70 2.67 -4.52
CA LEU A 34 5.29 3.91 -3.87
C LEU A 34 4.53 4.76 -4.88
N GLN A 35 3.33 5.14 -4.50
CA GLN A 35 2.51 6.05 -5.30
C GLN A 35 1.76 6.97 -4.35
N SER A 36 2.10 8.24 -4.35
CA SER A 36 1.30 9.25 -3.65
C SER A 36 -0.09 9.34 -4.31
N PRO A 37 -1.09 9.87 -3.59
CA PRO A 37 -2.47 9.86 -4.09
C PRO A 37 -2.64 10.50 -5.48
N ILE A 38 -3.31 9.76 -6.34
CA ILE A 38 -3.69 10.23 -7.68
C ILE A 38 -5.17 9.94 -7.90
N PRO A 39 -5.86 10.79 -8.69
CA PRO A 39 -7.25 10.51 -9.04
C PRO A 39 -7.34 9.38 -10.07
N VAL A 40 -8.35 8.52 -9.90
CA VAL A 40 -8.51 7.33 -10.75
C VAL A 40 -9.96 7.06 -11.07
N HIS A 41 -10.17 6.37 -12.19
CA HIS A 41 -11.39 5.64 -12.49
C HIS A 41 -11.22 4.21 -11.99
N VAL A 42 -12.25 3.68 -11.33
CA VAL A 42 -12.21 2.31 -10.82
C VAL A 42 -13.36 1.53 -11.44
N SER A 43 -13.06 0.36 -11.96
CA SER A 43 -14.07 -0.52 -12.52
C SER A 43 -13.80 -1.97 -12.13
N VAL A 44 -14.88 -2.77 -12.15
CA VAL A 44 -14.78 -4.20 -11.91
C VAL A 44 -14.98 -4.89 -13.25
N ASN A 45 -14.02 -5.75 -13.63
CA ASN A 45 -14.07 -6.52 -14.85
C ASN A 45 -13.92 -8.00 -14.51
N GLY A 46 -15.03 -8.72 -14.49
CA GLY A 46 -15.03 -10.12 -14.08
C GLY A 46 -14.52 -10.29 -12.66
N SER A 47 -13.42 -10.98 -12.50
CA SER A 47 -12.78 -11.20 -11.19
C SER A 47 -11.70 -10.17 -10.86
N SER A 48 -11.58 -9.09 -11.64
CA SER A 48 -10.54 -8.08 -11.46
C SER A 48 -11.12 -6.73 -11.10
N VAL A 49 -10.47 -6.02 -10.19
CA VAL A 49 -10.69 -4.59 -9.97
C VAL A 49 -9.57 -3.86 -10.68
N GLU A 50 -9.93 -2.90 -11.52
CA GLU A 50 -8.98 -2.16 -12.31
C GLU A 50 -9.07 -0.67 -12.01
N ALA A 51 -7.92 -0.02 -11.90
CA ALA A 51 -7.83 1.41 -11.72
C ALA A 51 -7.13 2.03 -12.94
N PHE A 52 -7.65 3.16 -13.38
CA PHE A 52 -7.14 3.88 -14.55
C PHE A 52 -6.92 5.33 -14.18
N HIS A 53 -5.93 5.97 -14.78
CA HIS A 53 -5.69 7.39 -14.54
C HIS A 53 -6.92 8.22 -14.89
N TRP A 54 -7.22 9.19 -14.05
CA TRP A 54 -8.27 10.20 -14.29
C TRP A 54 -7.60 11.36 -15.02
N LEU A 55 -7.90 11.54 -16.29
CA LEU A 55 -7.29 12.59 -17.10
C LEU A 55 -7.91 13.95 -16.81
N ALA A 56 -7.24 15.02 -17.26
CA ALA A 56 -7.67 16.39 -17.00
C ALA A 56 -9.08 16.68 -17.52
N ASP A 57 -9.49 16.04 -18.62
CA ASP A 57 -10.84 16.18 -19.19
C ASP A 57 -11.87 15.25 -18.55
N GLY A 58 -11.48 14.49 -17.52
CA GLY A 58 -12.34 13.53 -16.84
C GLY A 58 -12.41 12.16 -17.51
N SER A 59 -11.72 11.97 -18.63
CA SER A 59 -11.72 10.69 -19.34
C SER A 59 -10.81 9.68 -18.67
N LYS A 60 -10.97 8.42 -19.05
CA LYS A 60 -10.20 7.29 -18.54
C LYS A 60 -8.87 7.21 -19.29
N GLY A 61 -7.79 7.26 -18.54
CA GLY A 61 -6.44 7.14 -19.08
C GLY A 61 -5.92 5.71 -19.05
N SER A 62 -4.60 5.56 -18.93
CA SER A 62 -3.97 4.24 -18.91
C SER A 62 -4.25 3.52 -17.59
N LYS A 63 -4.19 2.19 -17.65
CA LYS A 63 -4.37 1.33 -16.49
C LYS A 63 -3.20 1.50 -15.53
N ILE A 64 -3.52 1.56 -14.24
CA ILE A 64 -2.49 1.64 -13.20
C ILE A 64 -2.07 0.23 -12.84
N TRP A 65 -0.76 -0.01 -12.89
CA TRP A 65 -0.21 -1.27 -12.42
C TRP A 65 -0.29 -1.30 -10.89
N HIS A 66 -0.66 -2.46 -10.37
CA HIS A 66 -0.90 -2.63 -8.95
C HIS A 66 -0.38 -4.01 -8.53
N PRO A 67 0.31 -4.14 -7.39
CA PRO A 67 0.72 -5.46 -6.91
C PRO A 67 -0.49 -6.36 -6.70
N ASN A 68 -0.42 -7.57 -7.25
CA ASN A 68 -1.55 -8.49 -7.23
C ASN A 68 -1.50 -9.36 -5.98
N TYR A 69 -1.99 -8.82 -4.86
CA TYR A 69 -2.00 -9.55 -3.59
C TYR A 69 -3.32 -9.40 -2.84
N TYR A 70 -4.31 -8.79 -3.45
CA TYR A 70 -5.65 -8.72 -2.88
C TYR A 70 -6.39 -10.02 -3.16
N ASN A 71 -7.18 -10.44 -2.19
CA ASN A 71 -7.94 -11.67 -2.30
C ASN A 71 -9.35 -11.41 -2.74
N PHE A 72 -9.80 -12.23 -3.66
CA PHE A 72 -11.19 -12.24 -4.10
C PHE A 72 -12.02 -12.99 -3.06
N SER A 73 -13.08 -12.36 -2.55
CA SER A 73 -13.91 -13.00 -1.55
C SER A 73 -14.83 -14.05 -2.15
N SER A 74 -15.25 -15.03 -1.33
CA SER A 74 -16.09 -16.13 -1.78
C SER A 74 -17.47 -15.70 -2.27
N ASN A 75 -17.94 -14.52 -1.88
CA ASN A 75 -19.24 -13.99 -2.34
C ASN A 75 -19.13 -13.14 -3.60
N GLY A 76 -17.96 -13.10 -4.23
CA GLY A 76 -17.76 -12.36 -5.46
C GLY A 76 -17.43 -10.88 -5.28
N THR A 77 -17.20 -10.41 -4.06
CA THR A 77 -16.77 -9.04 -3.80
C THR A 77 -15.29 -9.01 -3.44
N TYR A 78 -14.64 -7.88 -3.69
CA TYR A 78 -13.24 -7.68 -3.30
C TYR A 78 -13.18 -7.24 -1.85
N SER A 79 -12.22 -7.81 -1.15
CA SER A 79 -12.04 -7.56 0.28
C SER A 79 -11.52 -6.15 0.55
N THR A 80 -11.56 -5.77 1.83
CA THR A 80 -10.98 -4.53 2.35
C THR A 80 -9.46 -4.45 2.12
N ASN A 81 -8.81 -5.57 1.75
CA ASN A 81 -7.39 -5.54 1.42
C ASN A 81 -7.08 -4.69 0.19
N PHE A 82 -8.06 -4.47 -0.68
CA PHE A 82 -7.90 -3.58 -1.82
C PHE A 82 -8.51 -2.21 -1.53
N PHE A 83 -9.81 -2.19 -1.19
CA PHE A 83 -10.50 -0.96 -0.85
C PHE A 83 -10.17 -0.56 0.59
N GLY A 84 -9.86 0.71 0.80
CA GLY A 84 -9.43 1.20 2.10
C GLY A 84 -7.93 1.05 2.37
N ASN A 85 -7.21 0.34 1.48
CA ASN A 85 -5.75 0.26 1.54
C ASN A 85 -5.07 0.88 0.31
N PHE A 86 -5.74 0.85 -0.83
CA PHE A 86 -5.18 1.37 -2.10
C PHE A 86 -6.16 2.28 -2.83
N ILE A 87 -7.46 2.01 -2.73
CA ILE A 87 -8.52 2.78 -3.36
C ILE A 87 -9.36 3.45 -2.27
N PHE A 88 -9.56 4.75 -2.42
CA PHE A 88 -10.25 5.58 -1.43
C PHE A 88 -11.27 6.45 -2.13
N ASP A 89 -12.32 6.85 -1.41
CA ASP A 89 -13.36 7.72 -1.95
C ASP A 89 -13.02 9.20 -1.85
N ASN A 90 -11.96 9.57 -1.14
CA ASN A 90 -11.49 10.95 -1.10
C ASN A 90 -9.97 11.00 -0.97
N GLU A 91 -9.41 12.15 -1.35
CA GLU A 91 -7.97 12.37 -1.39
C GLU A 91 -7.34 12.33 0.01
N GLU A 92 -8.03 12.89 0.99
CA GLU A 92 -7.53 12.97 2.35
C GLU A 92 -7.27 11.58 2.95
N GLU A 93 -8.21 10.67 2.78
CA GLU A 93 -8.03 9.28 3.23
C GLU A 93 -6.85 8.61 2.53
N ALA A 94 -6.67 8.88 1.24
CA ALA A 94 -5.55 8.33 0.48
C ALA A 94 -4.21 8.85 1.00
N TRP A 95 -4.12 10.12 1.33
CA TRP A 95 -2.92 10.70 1.94
C TRP A 95 -2.64 10.11 3.31
N CYS A 96 -3.67 9.97 4.14
CA CYS A 96 -3.52 9.37 5.47
C CYS A 96 -2.98 7.95 5.39
N ALA A 97 -3.51 7.14 4.48
CA ALA A 97 -3.07 5.77 4.30
C ALA A 97 -1.63 5.70 3.79
N TYR A 98 -1.28 6.58 2.85
CA TYR A 98 0.07 6.64 2.28
C TYR A 98 1.10 7.01 3.36
N GLN A 99 0.82 8.08 4.11
CA GLN A 99 1.69 8.54 5.19
C GLN A 99 1.85 7.49 6.29
N LYS A 100 0.74 6.87 6.67
CA LYS A 100 0.76 5.83 7.70
C LYS A 100 1.60 4.63 7.27
N GLY A 101 1.49 4.23 6.00
CA GLY A 101 2.31 3.15 5.48
C GLY A 101 3.80 3.45 5.52
N ILE A 102 4.18 4.68 5.19
CA ILE A 102 5.57 5.11 5.26
C ILE A 102 6.05 5.22 6.71
N GLU A 103 5.22 5.78 7.60
CA GLU A 103 5.57 5.87 9.02
C GLU A 103 5.80 4.51 9.65
N GLN A 104 4.96 3.53 9.33
CA GLN A 104 5.14 2.15 9.80
C GLN A 104 6.46 1.57 9.29
N GLU A 105 6.84 1.86 8.05
CA GLU A 105 8.10 1.39 7.51
C GLU A 105 9.31 2.07 8.15
N ILE A 106 9.20 3.34 8.48
CA ILE A 106 10.25 4.05 9.22
C ILE A 106 10.46 3.38 10.58
N GLU A 107 9.39 3.14 11.32
CA GLU A 107 9.45 2.50 12.64
C GLU A 107 10.07 1.11 12.54
N ARG A 108 9.63 0.31 11.58
CA ARG A 108 10.17 -1.03 11.35
C ARG A 108 11.66 -0.98 11.03
N THR A 109 12.08 -0.05 10.18
CA THR A 109 13.47 0.11 9.78
C THR A 109 14.34 0.53 10.96
N GLU A 110 13.86 1.47 11.77
CA GLU A 110 14.56 1.90 12.98
C GLU A 110 14.74 0.73 13.96
N ASP A 111 13.70 -0.06 14.18
CA ASP A 111 13.76 -1.22 15.07
C ASP A 111 14.78 -2.26 14.58
N LEU A 112 14.80 -2.55 13.29
CA LEU A 112 15.75 -3.49 12.71
C LEU A 112 17.18 -2.99 12.85
N CYS A 113 17.42 -1.72 12.61
CA CYS A 113 18.75 -1.11 12.76
C CYS A 113 19.20 -1.16 14.20
N LYS A 114 18.31 -0.87 15.14
CA LYS A 114 18.61 -0.94 16.57
C LYS A 114 19.01 -2.35 17.00
N LEU A 115 18.26 -3.36 16.54
CA LEU A 115 18.58 -4.75 16.84
C LEU A 115 19.96 -5.14 16.33
N LYS A 116 20.30 -4.74 15.12
CA LYS A 116 21.63 -5.02 14.55
C LYS A 116 22.74 -4.35 15.35
N VAL A 117 22.54 -3.10 15.73
CA VAL A 117 23.52 -2.35 16.55
C VAL A 117 23.71 -3.03 17.91
N ASP A 118 22.61 -3.46 18.54
CA ASP A 118 22.67 -4.15 19.82
C ASP A 118 23.45 -5.47 19.73
N VAL A 119 23.26 -6.23 18.65
CA VAL A 119 24.04 -7.45 18.40
C VAL A 119 25.53 -7.15 18.32
N TYR A 120 25.90 -6.12 17.56
CA TYR A 120 27.30 -5.74 17.40
C TYR A 120 27.91 -5.26 18.73
N LYS A 121 27.15 -4.49 19.52
CA LYS A 121 27.59 -4.03 20.83
C LYS A 121 27.82 -5.21 21.78
N ASN A 122 26.97 -6.21 21.76
CA ASN A 122 27.10 -7.42 22.56
C ASN A 122 28.35 -8.21 22.19
N LEU A 123 28.63 -8.32 20.89
CA LEU A 123 29.86 -8.97 20.41
C LEU A 123 31.11 -8.28 20.93
N LEU A 124 31.10 -6.95 20.95
CA LEU A 124 32.22 -6.17 21.48
C LEU A 124 32.40 -6.40 22.99
N LYS A 125 31.33 -6.47 23.75
CA LYS A 125 31.39 -6.77 25.19
C LYS A 125 31.98 -8.14 25.45
N GLY A 126 31.60 -9.16 24.69
CA GLY A 126 32.13 -10.49 24.79
C GLY A 126 33.65 -10.50 24.56
N LYS A 127 34.14 -9.76 23.58
CA LYS A 127 35.55 -9.64 23.27
C LYS A 127 36.30 -8.92 24.38
N LYS A 128 35.72 -7.90 24.99
CA LYS A 128 36.36 -7.15 26.09
C LYS A 128 36.49 -7.96 27.37
N ASN A 129 35.63 -8.92 27.59
CA ASN A 129 35.60 -9.74 28.80
C ASN A 129 36.52 -10.96 28.74
N LYS A 130 37.26 -11.09 27.67
CA LYS A 130 38.26 -12.15 27.54
C LYS A 130 39.68 -11.64 27.98
#